data_1a8fe2c2c0a2d7b32ccdd87bd7fca22a
#
_entry.id   1a8fe2c2c0a2d7b32ccdd87bd7fca22a
#
_cell.length_a   1.000
_cell.length_b   1.000
_cell.length_c   1.000
_cell.angle_alpha   90.00
_cell.angle_beta   90.00
_cell.angle_gamma   90.00
#
_symmetry.space_group_name_H-M   'P 1'
#
loop_
_entity.id
_entity.type
_entity.pdbx_description
1 polymer ?
#
loop_
_entity_poly.entity_id
_entity_poly.type
_entity_poly.pdbx_seq_one_letter_code
_entity_poly.pdbx_strand_id
1 'polypeptide(L)'
;MHWIAQLFPTGWEHFLGGGIAIGIGVGLLFALTGFIGGISTTYTAVWSFLSNWPHFQQERFVATRHWRLAYALGLIGGASVFALSRHAGFVTALPRWQLFAGGVIGGFGARMGGGCTSGHGICGLGSLQWPSLLAVLTFLCTAIVTAHVVRALGGF
;
A
#
# COMPACT_ATOMS: atom_id res chain seq x y z
N MET A 1 -19.21 -24.26 10.72
CA MET A 1 -18.89 -22.81 10.66
C MET A 1 -17.82 -22.36 11.69
N HIS A 2 -17.27 -23.24 12.51
CA HIS A 2 -16.24 -22.92 13.52
C HIS A 2 -14.90 -22.41 12.96
N TRP A 3 -14.50 -22.88 11.78
CA TRP A 3 -13.23 -22.49 11.15
C TRP A 3 -13.20 -21.02 10.70
N ILE A 4 -14.32 -20.44 10.29
CA ILE A 4 -14.42 -19.01 9.92
C ILE A 4 -14.19 -18.11 11.14
N ALA A 5 -14.77 -18.48 12.29
CA ALA A 5 -14.60 -17.76 13.55
C ALA A 5 -13.16 -17.82 14.10
N GLN A 6 -12.41 -18.89 13.78
CA GLN A 6 -10.99 -19.00 14.14
C GLN A 6 -10.09 -18.14 13.23
N LEU A 7 -10.43 -18.02 11.96
CA LEU A 7 -9.68 -17.19 10.99
C LEU A 7 -9.98 -15.70 11.15
N PHE A 8 -11.19 -15.35 11.58
CA PHE A 8 -11.65 -13.96 11.73
C PHE A 8 -12.22 -13.71 13.12
N PRO A 9 -11.38 -13.57 14.15
CA PRO A 9 -11.83 -13.41 15.54
C PRO A 9 -12.66 -12.12 15.77
N THR A 10 -12.49 -11.12 14.90
CA THR A 10 -13.25 -9.84 14.94
C THR A 10 -14.45 -9.80 13.98
N GLY A 11 -14.78 -10.93 13.33
CA GLY A 11 -15.80 -11.01 12.29
C GLY A 11 -15.27 -10.74 10.89
N TRP A 12 -15.79 -11.44 9.90
CA TRP A 12 -15.39 -11.30 8.48
C TRP A 12 -16.05 -10.09 7.79
N GLU A 13 -17.13 -9.57 8.38
CA GLU A 13 -17.94 -8.48 7.80
C GLU A 13 -17.13 -7.19 7.61
N HIS A 14 -16.26 -6.86 8.57
CA HIS A 14 -15.40 -5.68 8.50
C HIS A 14 -14.39 -5.78 7.35
N PHE A 15 -13.82 -6.97 7.12
CA PHE A 15 -12.87 -7.20 6.03
C PHE A 15 -13.57 -7.15 4.67
N LEU A 16 -14.78 -7.72 4.58
CA LEU A 16 -15.58 -7.67 3.37
C LEU A 16 -16.00 -6.23 3.03
N GLY A 17 -16.55 -5.51 4.02
CA GLY A 17 -16.94 -4.11 3.85
C GLY A 17 -15.77 -3.21 3.43
N GLY A 18 -14.62 -3.37 4.08
CA GLY A 18 -13.38 -2.67 3.71
C GLY A 18 -12.91 -3.02 2.30
N GLY A 19 -12.93 -4.29 1.94
CA GLY A 19 -12.56 -4.76 0.59
C GLY A 19 -13.46 -4.20 -0.50
N ILE A 20 -14.78 -4.19 -0.29
CA ILE A 20 -15.75 -3.60 -1.22
C ILE A 20 -15.52 -2.10 -1.37
N ALA A 21 -15.32 -1.37 -0.27
CA ALA A 21 -15.05 0.06 -0.31
C ALA A 21 -13.77 0.41 -1.09
N ILE A 22 -12.69 -0.35 -0.86
CA ILE A 22 -11.42 -0.22 -1.61
C ILE A 22 -11.66 -0.54 -3.09
N GLY A 23 -12.35 -1.63 -3.39
CA GLY A 23 -12.66 -2.06 -4.76
C GLY A 23 -13.46 -1.00 -5.54
N ILE A 24 -14.49 -0.43 -4.92
CA ILE A 24 -15.27 0.67 -5.52
C ILE A 24 -14.38 1.90 -5.73
N GLY A 25 -13.59 2.30 -4.73
CA GLY A 25 -12.70 3.46 -4.83
C GLY A 25 -11.67 3.33 -5.96
N VAL A 26 -11.02 2.16 -6.06
CA VAL A 26 -10.04 1.89 -7.13
C VAL A 26 -10.72 1.76 -8.50
N GLY A 27 -11.89 1.11 -8.56
CA GLY A 27 -12.67 0.99 -9.79
C GLY A 27 -13.14 2.34 -10.32
N LEU A 28 -13.63 3.22 -9.46
CA LEU A 28 -14.01 4.59 -9.82
C LEU A 28 -12.80 5.40 -10.28
N LEU A 29 -11.67 5.31 -9.55
CA LEU A 29 -10.44 5.97 -9.94
C LEU A 29 -10.05 5.58 -11.37
N PHE A 30 -10.02 4.28 -11.64
CA PHE A 30 -9.65 3.76 -12.96
C PHE A 30 -10.66 4.15 -14.05
N ALA A 31 -11.95 4.06 -13.77
CA ALA A 31 -13.01 4.39 -14.73
C ALA A 31 -13.04 5.90 -15.09
N LEU A 32 -12.75 6.77 -14.12
CA LEU A 32 -12.78 8.22 -14.32
C LEU A 32 -11.48 8.78 -14.89
N THR A 33 -10.34 8.20 -14.56
CA THR A 33 -9.04 8.78 -14.89
C THR A 33 -8.21 7.92 -15.85
N GLY A 34 -8.51 6.63 -15.96
CA GLY A 34 -7.68 5.66 -16.68
C GLY A 34 -6.33 5.36 -15.99
N PHE A 35 -6.08 5.95 -14.82
CA PHE A 35 -4.81 5.78 -14.11
C PHE A 35 -4.87 4.64 -13.08
N ILE A 36 -3.78 3.89 -13.01
CA ILE A 36 -3.58 2.86 -12.00
C ILE A 36 -2.95 3.51 -10.76
N GLY A 37 -3.65 3.42 -9.63
CA GLY A 37 -3.20 3.97 -8.36
C GLY A 37 -1.93 3.28 -7.85
N GLY A 38 -1.18 3.99 -7.01
CA GLY A 38 0.01 3.46 -6.34
C GLY A 38 0.75 4.56 -5.61
N ILE A 39 1.05 4.33 -4.33
CA ILE A 39 1.62 5.36 -3.47
C ILE A 39 3.15 5.48 -3.61
N SER A 40 3.83 4.43 -4.13
CA SER A 40 5.29 4.38 -4.21
C SER A 40 5.92 5.50 -5.04
N THR A 41 5.20 6.02 -6.02
CA THR A 41 5.66 7.12 -6.89
C THR A 41 5.27 8.50 -6.39
N THR A 42 4.48 8.60 -5.33
CA THR A 42 4.09 9.88 -4.71
C THR A 42 5.32 10.64 -4.19
N TYR A 43 6.30 9.93 -3.61
CA TYR A 43 7.55 10.57 -3.19
C TYR A 43 8.27 11.25 -4.36
N THR A 44 8.37 10.58 -5.51
CA THR A 44 8.98 11.16 -6.71
C THR A 44 8.18 12.37 -7.20
N ALA A 45 6.84 12.31 -7.11
CA ALA A 45 5.97 13.42 -7.45
C ALA A 45 6.21 14.64 -6.52
N VAL A 46 6.33 14.42 -5.20
CA VAL A 46 6.65 15.49 -4.24
C VAL A 46 8.02 16.11 -4.55
N TRP A 47 9.05 15.28 -4.75
CA TRP A 47 10.38 15.78 -5.06
C TRP A 47 10.44 16.50 -6.41
N SER A 48 9.56 16.20 -7.37
CA SER A 48 9.48 16.93 -8.64
C SER A 48 9.01 18.39 -8.48
N PHE A 49 8.41 18.75 -7.35
CA PHE A 49 8.08 20.14 -7.02
C PHE A 49 9.21 20.88 -6.29
N LEU A 50 10.01 20.13 -5.51
CA LEU A 50 11.06 20.72 -4.67
C LEU A 50 12.44 20.73 -5.32
N SER A 51 12.69 19.84 -6.28
CA SER A 51 14.03 19.67 -6.88
C SER A 51 13.95 19.68 -8.40
N ASN A 52 14.85 20.49 -9.01
CA ASN A 52 15.03 20.56 -10.45
C ASN A 52 15.97 19.47 -11.00
N TRP A 53 16.29 18.45 -10.21
CA TRP A 53 17.19 17.39 -10.65
C TRP A 53 16.57 16.61 -11.82
N PRO A 54 17.32 16.32 -12.91
CA PRO A 54 16.80 15.73 -14.16
C PRO A 54 16.01 14.43 -13.94
N HIS A 55 16.38 13.65 -12.93
CA HIS A 55 15.68 12.41 -12.57
C HIS A 55 14.21 12.65 -12.16
N PHE A 56 13.93 13.72 -11.40
CA PHE A 56 12.59 14.03 -10.92
C PHE A 56 11.75 14.81 -11.92
N GLN A 57 12.41 15.42 -12.94
CA GLN A 57 11.75 16.21 -13.97
C GLN A 57 11.39 15.38 -15.23
N GLN A 58 11.49 14.05 -15.16
CA GLN A 58 11.06 13.20 -16.26
C GLN A 58 9.56 13.39 -16.52
N GLU A 59 9.19 13.47 -17.79
CA GLU A 59 7.82 13.76 -18.25
C GLU A 59 6.78 12.85 -17.61
N ARG A 60 7.09 11.55 -17.43
CA ARG A 60 6.23 10.57 -16.75
C ARG A 60 5.89 10.91 -15.29
N PHE A 61 6.74 11.68 -14.59
CA PHE A 61 6.50 12.10 -13.22
C PHE A 61 5.79 13.45 -13.18
N VAL A 62 6.21 14.39 -14.01
CA VAL A 62 5.65 15.74 -14.10
C VAL A 62 4.21 15.71 -14.58
N ALA A 63 3.90 14.96 -15.64
CA ALA A 63 2.55 14.85 -16.18
C ALA A 63 1.54 14.26 -15.19
N THR A 64 1.99 13.40 -14.27
CA THR A 64 1.12 12.69 -13.34
C THR A 64 1.17 13.22 -11.90
N ARG A 65 1.95 14.26 -11.60
CA ARG A 65 2.23 14.71 -10.23
C ARG A 65 0.99 15.19 -9.47
N HIS A 66 0.11 15.93 -10.13
CA HIS A 66 -1.07 16.50 -9.48
C HIS A 66 -2.06 15.42 -9.00
N TRP A 67 -2.38 14.46 -9.86
CA TRP A 67 -3.30 13.41 -9.48
C TRP A 67 -2.71 12.46 -8.42
N ARG A 68 -1.40 12.22 -8.43
CA ARG A 68 -0.71 11.43 -7.40
C ARG A 68 -0.77 12.09 -6.02
N LEU A 69 -0.61 13.42 -5.97
CA LEU A 69 -0.80 14.17 -4.74
C LEU A 69 -2.26 14.13 -4.27
N ALA A 70 -3.22 14.33 -5.18
CA ALA A 70 -4.64 14.23 -4.85
C ALA A 70 -4.99 12.84 -4.31
N TYR A 71 -4.45 11.78 -4.92
CA TYR A 71 -4.62 10.40 -4.45
C TYR A 71 -4.05 10.19 -3.05
N ALA A 72 -2.83 10.66 -2.78
CA ALA A 72 -2.20 10.55 -1.46
C ALA A 72 -2.95 11.34 -0.39
N LEU A 73 -3.39 12.57 -0.71
CA LEU A 73 -4.21 13.39 0.19
C LEU A 73 -5.57 12.74 0.46
N GLY A 74 -6.19 12.12 -0.54
CA GLY A 74 -7.41 11.34 -0.38
C GLY A 74 -7.25 10.16 0.58
N LEU A 75 -6.13 9.44 0.49
CA LEU A 75 -5.81 8.33 1.42
C LEU A 75 -5.60 8.84 2.85
N ILE A 76 -4.82 9.92 3.03
CA ILE A 76 -4.57 10.52 4.35
C ILE A 76 -5.88 11.06 4.93
N GLY A 77 -6.67 11.76 4.13
CA GLY A 77 -7.97 12.30 4.54
C GLY A 77 -8.94 11.21 4.95
N GLY A 78 -9.07 10.14 4.14
CA GLY A 78 -9.92 8.99 4.45
C GLY A 78 -9.49 8.28 5.73
N ALA A 79 -8.18 8.05 5.90
CA ALA A 79 -7.65 7.45 7.12
C ALA A 79 -7.89 8.33 8.36
N SER A 80 -7.73 9.65 8.23
CA SER A 80 -7.98 10.61 9.31
C SER A 80 -9.45 10.62 9.71
N VAL A 81 -10.37 10.67 8.75
CA VAL A 81 -11.82 10.62 9.02
C VAL A 81 -12.18 9.30 9.73
N PHE A 82 -11.66 8.17 9.27
CA PHE A 82 -11.89 6.88 9.91
C PHE A 82 -11.33 6.84 11.33
N ALA A 83 -10.10 7.29 11.56
CA ALA A 83 -9.45 7.31 12.88
C ALA A 83 -10.24 8.18 13.87
N LEU A 84 -10.68 9.37 13.43
CA LEU A 84 -11.47 10.28 14.25
C LEU A 84 -12.87 9.72 14.56
N SER A 85 -13.54 9.10 13.58
CA SER A 85 -14.89 8.56 13.76
C SER A 85 -14.92 7.33 14.67
N ARG A 86 -13.84 6.54 14.69
CA ARG A 86 -13.74 5.31 15.47
C ARG A 86 -12.97 5.47 16.78
N HIS A 87 -12.39 6.66 17.05
CA HIS A 87 -11.44 6.88 18.15
C HIS A 87 -10.34 5.81 18.21
N ALA A 88 -9.98 5.26 17.03
CA ALA A 88 -9.02 4.18 16.89
C ALA A 88 -7.60 4.76 16.77
N GLY A 89 -6.91 4.84 17.89
CA GLY A 89 -5.46 5.05 17.90
C GLY A 89 -4.75 3.74 17.59
N PHE A 90 -3.88 3.73 16.58
CA PHE A 90 -3.02 2.59 16.31
C PHE A 90 -1.72 2.74 17.12
N VAL A 91 -1.51 1.79 18.05
CA VAL A 91 -0.27 1.71 18.82
C VAL A 91 0.45 0.43 18.43
N THR A 92 1.68 0.56 17.95
CA THR A 92 2.53 -0.60 17.66
C THR A 92 3.44 -0.91 18.84
N ALA A 93 3.59 -2.20 19.16
CA ALA A 93 4.55 -2.68 20.17
C ALA A 93 5.99 -2.77 19.63
N LEU A 94 6.19 -2.59 18.33
CA LEU A 94 7.49 -2.73 17.69
C LEU A 94 8.42 -1.55 18.05
N PRO A 95 9.70 -1.79 18.35
CA PRO A 95 10.66 -0.75 18.61
C PRO A 95 10.91 0.11 17.36
N ARG A 96 11.16 1.41 17.58
CA ARG A 96 11.29 2.41 16.51
C ARG A 96 12.35 2.08 15.47
N TRP A 97 13.46 1.48 15.89
CA TRP A 97 14.55 1.10 15.00
C TRP A 97 14.14 0.00 14.02
N GLN A 98 13.31 -0.97 14.46
CA GLN A 98 12.78 -2.03 13.57
C GLN A 98 11.81 -1.46 12.55
N LEU A 99 10.98 -0.49 12.95
CA LEU A 99 10.10 0.23 12.03
C LEU A 99 10.90 1.01 10.98
N PHE A 100 11.99 1.68 11.41
CA PHE A 100 12.86 2.40 10.49
C PHE A 100 13.57 1.45 9.52
N ALA A 101 14.20 0.39 10.03
CA ALA A 101 14.90 -0.60 9.20
C ALA A 101 13.94 -1.29 8.21
N GLY A 102 12.76 -1.71 8.69
CA GLY A 102 11.71 -2.29 7.84
C GLY A 102 11.20 -1.33 6.76
N GLY A 103 11.05 -0.04 7.11
CA GLY A 103 10.68 1.00 6.16
C GLY A 103 11.72 1.23 5.06
N VAL A 104 13.01 1.24 5.42
CA VAL A 104 14.11 1.38 4.45
C VAL A 104 14.16 0.16 3.50
N ILE A 105 14.13 -1.05 4.05
CA ILE A 105 14.18 -2.29 3.25
C ILE A 105 12.93 -2.39 2.36
N GLY A 106 11.75 -2.15 2.91
CA GLY A 106 10.50 -2.19 2.17
C GLY A 106 10.40 -1.12 1.08
N GLY A 107 10.86 0.10 1.38
CA GLY A 107 10.92 1.19 0.41
C GLY A 107 11.90 0.91 -0.74
N PHE A 108 13.07 0.35 -0.44
CA PHE A 108 14.02 -0.09 -1.45
C PHE A 108 13.45 -1.20 -2.33
N GLY A 109 12.84 -2.23 -1.70
CA GLY A 109 12.18 -3.32 -2.43
C GLY A 109 11.06 -2.84 -3.35
N ALA A 110 10.22 -1.89 -2.90
CA ALA A 110 9.16 -1.30 -3.71
C ALA A 110 9.70 -0.52 -4.93
N ARG A 111 10.89 0.08 -4.81
CA ARG A 111 11.55 0.76 -5.94
C ARG A 111 12.15 -0.23 -6.93
N MET A 112 12.76 -1.31 -6.44
CA MET A 112 13.29 -2.38 -7.31
C MET A 112 12.17 -3.13 -8.04
N GLY A 113 11.07 -3.43 -7.34
CA GLY A 113 9.92 -4.12 -7.91
C GLY A 113 9.02 -3.28 -8.82
N GLY A 114 9.36 -1.99 -9.04
CA GLY A 114 8.58 -1.10 -9.90
C GLY A 114 7.21 -0.69 -9.33
N GLY A 115 6.88 -1.08 -8.09
CA GLY A 115 5.62 -0.77 -7.44
C GLY A 115 5.59 -1.23 -5.98
N CYS A 116 4.59 -0.75 -5.25
CA CYS A 116 4.33 -1.16 -3.87
C CYS A 116 3.19 -2.18 -3.79
N THR A 117 2.92 -2.69 -2.59
CA THR A 117 1.83 -3.64 -2.34
C THR A 117 0.46 -3.11 -2.77
N SER A 118 0.19 -1.82 -2.61
CA SER A 118 -1.07 -1.21 -3.08
C SER A 118 -1.11 -1.07 -4.61
N GLY A 119 0.03 -0.77 -5.25
CA GLY A 119 0.11 -0.68 -6.71
C GLY A 119 -0.12 -2.03 -7.40
N HIS A 120 0.61 -3.05 -6.98
CA HIS A 120 0.45 -4.40 -7.54
C HIS A 120 -0.75 -5.15 -6.94
N GLY A 121 -0.92 -5.13 -5.61
CA GLY A 121 -1.90 -5.96 -4.92
C GLY A 121 -3.34 -5.47 -5.05
N ILE A 122 -3.56 -4.17 -5.11
CA ILE A 122 -4.93 -3.64 -5.23
C ILE A 122 -5.18 -3.22 -6.69
N CYS A 123 -4.44 -2.24 -7.18
CA CYS A 123 -4.72 -1.67 -8.50
C CYS A 123 -4.29 -2.60 -9.64
N GLY A 124 -3.15 -3.25 -9.54
CA GLY A 124 -2.63 -4.17 -10.56
C GLY A 124 -3.48 -5.44 -10.70
N LEU A 125 -3.89 -6.05 -9.58
CA LEU A 125 -4.80 -7.19 -9.60
C LEU A 125 -6.20 -6.77 -10.04
N GLY A 126 -6.69 -5.61 -9.59
CA GLY A 126 -7.97 -5.06 -10.03
C GLY A 126 -8.04 -4.78 -11.54
N SER A 127 -6.87 -4.52 -12.16
CA SER A 127 -6.72 -4.35 -13.61
C SER A 127 -6.31 -5.65 -14.33
N LEU A 128 -6.34 -6.81 -13.64
CA LEU A 128 -5.99 -8.12 -14.16
C LEU A 128 -4.58 -8.19 -14.81
N GLN A 129 -3.62 -7.44 -14.27
CA GLN A 129 -2.26 -7.42 -14.77
C GLN A 129 -1.47 -8.65 -14.31
N TRP A 130 -1.11 -9.53 -15.22
CA TRP A 130 -0.34 -10.73 -14.94
C TRP A 130 0.98 -10.50 -14.19
N PRO A 131 1.81 -9.49 -14.54
CA PRO A 131 3.02 -9.17 -13.76
C PRO A 131 2.73 -8.81 -12.31
N SER A 132 1.60 -8.16 -12.05
CA SER A 132 1.17 -7.79 -10.71
C SER A 132 0.79 -9.01 -9.86
N LEU A 133 0.19 -10.03 -10.46
CA LEU A 133 -0.09 -11.29 -9.78
C LEU A 133 1.20 -11.98 -9.32
N LEU A 134 2.20 -12.08 -10.19
CA LEU A 134 3.50 -12.63 -9.84
C LEU A 134 4.20 -11.84 -8.72
N ALA A 135 4.17 -10.51 -8.80
CA ALA A 135 4.71 -9.65 -7.76
C ALA A 135 4.01 -9.88 -6.41
N VAL A 136 2.67 -9.96 -6.40
CA VAL A 136 1.88 -10.23 -5.18
C VAL A 136 2.24 -11.57 -4.57
N LEU A 137 2.29 -12.64 -5.36
CA LEU A 137 2.69 -13.96 -4.88
C LEU A 137 4.09 -13.93 -4.27
N THR A 138 5.05 -13.27 -4.93
CA THR A 138 6.42 -13.18 -4.46
C THR A 138 6.52 -12.47 -3.11
N PHE A 139 5.92 -11.29 -2.96
CA PHE A 139 6.04 -10.57 -1.70
C PHE A 139 5.21 -11.21 -0.57
N LEU A 140 4.09 -11.88 -0.85
CA LEU A 140 3.36 -12.63 0.16
C LEU A 140 4.17 -13.84 0.66
N CYS A 141 4.74 -14.63 -0.25
CA CYS A 141 5.60 -15.75 0.13
C CYS A 141 6.80 -15.29 0.96
N THR A 142 7.49 -14.22 0.51
CA THR A 142 8.64 -13.69 1.26
C THR A 142 8.24 -13.12 2.61
N ALA A 143 7.10 -12.43 2.71
CA ALA A 143 6.60 -11.92 3.98
C ALA A 143 6.28 -13.04 4.98
N ILE A 144 5.61 -14.11 4.54
CA ILE A 144 5.29 -15.28 5.37
C ILE A 144 6.58 -15.95 5.86
N VAL A 145 7.53 -16.21 4.97
CA VAL A 145 8.82 -16.83 5.33
C VAL A 145 9.56 -15.95 6.33
N THR A 146 9.67 -14.64 6.06
CA THR A 146 10.34 -13.69 6.94
C THR A 146 9.70 -13.65 8.32
N ALA A 147 8.36 -13.61 8.39
CA ALA A 147 7.63 -13.61 9.65
C ALA A 147 7.92 -14.88 10.49
N HIS A 148 7.95 -16.04 9.85
CA HIS A 148 8.30 -17.30 10.53
C HIS A 148 9.74 -17.33 11.02
N VAL A 149 10.68 -16.85 10.21
CA VAL A 149 12.11 -16.76 10.59
C VAL A 149 12.30 -15.81 11.77
N VAL A 150 11.73 -14.61 11.72
CA VAL A 150 11.84 -13.62 12.81
C VAL A 150 11.24 -14.17 14.10
N ARG A 151 10.09 -14.83 14.02
CA ARG A 151 9.46 -15.48 15.18
C ARG A 151 10.34 -16.61 15.75
N ALA A 152 10.96 -17.43 14.90
CA ALA A 152 11.85 -18.50 15.33
C ALA A 152 13.13 -17.98 16.01
N LEU A 153 13.60 -16.78 15.61
CA LEU A 153 14.74 -16.09 16.22
C LEU A 153 14.40 -15.30 17.49
N GLY A 154 13.15 -15.40 17.99
CA GLY A 154 12.72 -14.71 19.20
C GLY A 154 12.51 -13.20 19.01
N GLY A 155 12.24 -12.74 17.80
CA GLY A 155 12.07 -11.32 17.47
C GLY A 155 10.70 -10.74 17.83
N PHE A 156 9.76 -11.53 18.38
CA PHE A 156 8.44 -11.11 18.87
C PHE A 156 8.09 -11.88 20.15
#